data_bd89f29c9da02b1c8578e66a457a593f
#
_entry.id   bd89f29c9da02b1c8578e66a457a593f
#
_cell.length_a   1.000
_cell.length_b   1.000
_cell.length_c   1.000
_cell.angle_alpha   90.00
_cell.angle_beta   90.00
_cell.angle_gamma   90.00
#
_symmetry.space_group_name_H-M   'P 1'
#
loop_
_entity.id
_entity.type
_entity.pdbx_description
1 polymer ?
#
loop_
_entity_poly.entity_id
_entity_poly.type
_entity_poly.pdbx_seq_one_letter_code
_entity_poly.pdbx_strand_id
1 'polypeptide(L)'
;MFRSDARGVGTANPRFWATLDAFVATSTLVIDRPRGSRHPRLTDAIYPRDYGYLDGTTAGDGEGIDVFVGVVRPARLGAVVCTADGGKRDAELKLLLGCSDEDTAAIMAFLNSVDLAAILIPRPASDPAPADPSAADQS
;
A
#
# COMPACT_ATOMS: atom_id res chain seq x y z
N MET A 1 6.74 21.56 22.54
CA MET A 1 6.22 22.21 21.41
C MET A 1 7.01 21.95 20.18
N PHE A 2 6.32 21.63 19.13
CA PHE A 2 6.97 21.35 17.94
C PHE A 2 7.29 22.52 17.22
N ARG A 3 8.16 23.02 16.80
CA ARG A 3 8.24 24.17 16.20
C ARG A 3 9.29 24.15 15.25
N SER A 4 10.32 24.34 15.58
CA SER A 4 11.40 24.64 14.70
C SER A 4 11.83 23.48 13.86
N ASP A 5 11.58 22.27 14.27
CA ASP A 5 12.03 21.08 13.54
C ASP A 5 10.84 20.26 13.14
N ALA A 6 10.46 20.34 11.88
CA ALA A 6 9.35 19.59 11.33
C ALA A 6 9.80 18.30 10.64
N ARG A 7 11.08 17.94 10.71
CA ARG A 7 11.54 16.69 10.11
C ARG A 7 10.86 15.51 10.75
N GLY A 8 10.35 14.60 9.94
CA GLY A 8 9.60 13.45 10.42
C GLY A 8 8.14 13.71 10.66
N VAL A 9 7.65 14.95 10.42
CA VAL A 9 6.26 15.30 10.53
C VAL A 9 5.65 15.36 9.14
N GLY A 10 4.48 14.74 8.96
CA GLY A 10 3.80 14.69 7.67
C GLY A 10 4.39 13.64 6.73
N THR A 11 4.05 13.72 5.46
CA THR A 11 4.39 12.69 4.46
C THR A 11 5.81 12.75 3.98
N ALA A 12 6.50 13.87 4.15
CA ALA A 12 7.88 14.04 3.71
C ALA A 12 8.85 13.49 4.76
N ASN A 13 8.75 12.20 5.05
CA ASN A 13 9.62 11.51 6.00
C ASN A 13 10.36 10.39 5.26
N PRO A 14 11.61 10.65 4.81
CA PRO A 14 12.35 9.67 4.02
C PRO A 14 12.54 8.32 4.72
N ARG A 15 12.70 8.34 6.03
CA ARG A 15 12.90 7.09 6.79
C ARG A 15 11.65 6.21 6.77
N PHE A 16 10.46 6.82 6.83
CA PHE A 16 9.20 6.07 6.73
C PHE A 16 9.14 5.31 5.41
N TRP A 17 9.36 6.01 4.29
CA TRP A 17 9.27 5.42 2.96
C TRP A 17 10.38 4.39 2.73
N ALA A 18 11.60 4.68 3.17
CA ALA A 18 12.73 3.76 3.04
C ALA A 18 12.50 2.48 3.85
N THR A 19 11.88 2.58 5.01
CA THR A 19 11.55 1.42 5.83
C THR A 19 10.54 0.53 5.11
N LEU A 20 9.50 1.13 4.52
CA LEU A 20 8.53 0.36 3.74
C LEU A 20 9.16 -0.24 2.49
N ASP A 21 10.05 0.48 1.81
CA ASP A 21 10.81 -0.06 0.68
C ASP A 21 11.58 -1.31 1.09
N ALA A 22 12.20 -1.29 2.26
CA ALA A 22 12.96 -2.43 2.77
C ALA A 22 12.04 -3.63 3.03
N PHE A 23 10.83 -3.40 3.55
CA PHE A 23 9.86 -4.48 3.74
C PHE A 23 9.48 -5.11 2.41
N VAL A 24 9.22 -4.29 1.40
CA VAL A 24 8.89 -4.78 0.06
C VAL A 24 10.05 -5.59 -0.52
N ALA A 25 11.28 -5.11 -0.37
CA ALA A 25 12.46 -5.75 -0.95
C ALA A 25 12.83 -7.06 -0.27
N THR A 26 12.51 -7.23 1.01
CA THR A 26 12.96 -8.38 1.80
C THR A 26 11.85 -9.37 2.14
N SER A 27 10.61 -9.11 1.70
CA SER A 27 9.48 -9.97 1.98
C SER A 27 9.00 -10.66 0.72
N THR A 28 8.23 -11.73 0.87
CA THR A 28 7.59 -12.40 -0.26
C THR A 28 6.20 -11.81 -0.46
N LEU A 29 5.93 -11.31 -1.66
CA LEU A 29 4.61 -10.81 -2.01
C LEU A 29 3.69 -11.99 -2.34
N VAL A 30 2.59 -12.12 -1.63
CA VAL A 30 1.60 -13.17 -1.87
C VAL A 30 0.31 -12.51 -2.34
N ILE A 31 -0.12 -12.83 -3.55
CA ILE A 31 -1.41 -12.35 -4.07
C ILE A 31 -2.43 -13.45 -3.80
N ASP A 32 -3.29 -13.24 -2.82
CA ASP A 32 -4.33 -14.20 -2.46
C ASP A 32 -5.71 -13.79 -2.95
N ARG A 33 -5.88 -12.57 -3.43
CA ARG A 33 -7.13 -12.09 -4.04
C ARG A 33 -6.80 -11.38 -5.34
N PRO A 34 -6.68 -12.13 -6.44
CA PRO A 34 -6.35 -11.53 -7.73
C PRO A 34 -7.41 -10.56 -8.22
N ARG A 35 -7.03 -9.66 -9.13
CA ARG A 35 -7.97 -8.79 -9.82
C ARG A 35 -9.15 -9.61 -10.35
N GLY A 36 -10.36 -9.14 -10.11
CA GLY A 36 -11.59 -9.81 -10.53
C GLY A 36 -12.16 -10.78 -9.51
N SER A 37 -11.44 -11.07 -8.41
CA SER A 37 -11.98 -11.93 -7.38
C SER A 37 -13.01 -11.19 -6.54
N ARG A 38 -13.88 -11.95 -5.89
CA ARG A 38 -14.95 -11.38 -5.07
C ARG A 38 -14.48 -11.21 -3.64
N HIS A 39 -14.96 -10.14 -3.02
CA HIS A 39 -14.71 -9.93 -1.61
C HIS A 39 -15.36 -11.08 -0.82
N PRO A 40 -14.69 -11.65 0.20
CA PRO A 40 -15.19 -12.85 0.90
C PRO A 40 -16.51 -12.65 1.64
N ARG A 41 -16.82 -11.43 2.05
CA ARG A 41 -18.08 -11.14 2.77
C ARG A 41 -19.05 -10.33 1.94
N LEU A 42 -18.56 -9.44 1.08
CA LEU A 42 -19.39 -8.59 0.24
C LEU A 42 -19.26 -9.09 -1.19
N THR A 43 -20.00 -10.14 -1.50
CA THR A 43 -19.79 -10.88 -2.75
C THR A 43 -20.05 -10.10 -4.02
N ASP A 44 -20.74 -8.94 -3.93
CA ASP A 44 -20.89 -8.05 -5.07
C ASP A 44 -19.70 -7.12 -5.26
N ALA A 45 -18.80 -7.05 -4.30
CA ALA A 45 -17.60 -6.23 -4.40
C ALA A 45 -16.49 -7.02 -5.07
N ILE A 46 -16.01 -6.50 -6.22
CA ILE A 46 -14.98 -7.15 -7.02
C ILE A 46 -13.67 -6.39 -6.86
N TYR A 47 -12.59 -7.11 -6.56
CA TYR A 47 -11.28 -6.48 -6.43
C TYR A 47 -10.85 -5.90 -7.78
N PRO A 48 -10.54 -4.58 -7.83
CA PRO A 48 -10.19 -3.93 -9.10
C PRO A 48 -8.75 -4.18 -9.54
N ARG A 49 -7.91 -4.61 -8.61
CA ARG A 49 -6.48 -4.91 -8.85
C ARG A 49 -6.07 -6.06 -7.95
N ASP A 50 -4.91 -6.65 -8.23
CA ASP A 50 -4.37 -7.73 -7.40
C ASP A 50 -4.18 -7.25 -5.97
N TYR A 51 -4.58 -8.08 -5.02
CA TYR A 51 -4.52 -7.76 -3.60
C TYR A 51 -3.92 -8.94 -2.84
N GLY A 52 -3.09 -8.64 -1.90
CA GLY A 52 -2.45 -9.65 -1.09
C GLY A 52 -1.73 -9.05 0.08
N TYR A 53 -0.59 -9.64 0.43
CA TYR A 53 0.16 -9.20 1.61
C TYR A 53 1.65 -9.53 1.45
N LEU A 54 2.45 -8.90 2.29
CA LEU A 54 3.88 -9.18 2.37
C LEU A 54 4.11 -10.23 3.45
N ASP A 55 4.46 -11.45 3.02
CA ASP A 55 4.80 -12.52 3.96
C ASP A 55 6.18 -12.24 4.55
N GLY A 56 6.26 -12.26 5.86
CA GLY A 56 7.48 -11.86 6.59
C GLY A 56 7.33 -10.53 7.29
N THR A 57 6.19 -9.87 7.16
CA THR A 57 5.88 -8.64 7.89
C THR A 57 4.70 -8.86 8.83
N THR A 58 4.49 -7.92 9.74
CA THR A 58 3.39 -8.00 10.70
C THR A 58 2.68 -6.65 10.77
N ALA A 59 1.40 -6.64 10.42
CA ALA A 59 0.56 -5.47 10.58
C ALA A 59 -0.08 -5.46 11.98
N GLY A 60 -0.84 -4.42 12.28
CA GLY A 60 -1.48 -4.25 13.58
C GLY A 60 -2.43 -5.37 13.97
N ASP A 61 -2.99 -6.08 12.98
CA ASP A 61 -3.88 -7.23 13.21
C ASP A 61 -3.14 -8.55 13.41
N GLY A 62 -1.80 -8.54 13.37
CA GLY A 62 -0.98 -9.74 13.51
C GLY A 62 -0.73 -10.48 12.20
N GLU A 63 -1.36 -10.07 11.12
CA GLU A 63 -1.19 -10.65 9.79
C GLU A 63 -0.16 -9.85 9.00
N GLY A 64 0.20 -10.30 7.80
CA GLY A 64 1.11 -9.55 6.93
C GLY A 64 0.52 -8.22 6.49
N ILE A 65 1.40 -7.27 6.15
CA ILE A 65 0.96 -5.95 5.66
C ILE A 65 0.28 -6.12 4.31
N ASP A 66 -0.93 -5.59 4.17
CA ASP A 66 -1.72 -5.69 2.95
C ASP A 66 -1.15 -4.83 1.84
N VAL A 67 -1.27 -5.31 0.60
CA VAL A 67 -0.82 -4.59 -0.58
C VAL A 67 -1.83 -4.69 -1.71
N PHE A 68 -1.91 -3.63 -2.52
CA PHE A 68 -2.52 -3.67 -3.86
C PHE A 68 -1.40 -3.55 -4.87
N VAL A 69 -1.48 -4.28 -5.96
CA VAL A 69 -0.50 -4.21 -7.04
C VAL A 69 -1.19 -3.76 -8.31
N GLY A 70 -0.75 -2.63 -8.86
CA GLY A 70 -1.25 -2.09 -10.11
C GLY A 70 -0.54 -2.68 -11.32
N VAL A 71 -0.67 -1.99 -12.46
CA VAL A 71 -0.17 -2.50 -13.73
C VAL A 71 1.23 -1.99 -14.10
N VAL A 72 1.75 -1.01 -13.36
CA VAL A 72 3.05 -0.40 -13.68
C VAL A 72 4.18 -1.32 -13.20
N ARG A 73 5.16 -1.52 -14.07
CA ARG A 73 6.34 -2.34 -13.73
C ARG A 73 7.61 -1.53 -13.93
N PRO A 74 8.60 -1.66 -13.04
CA PRO A 74 8.56 -2.49 -11.83
C PRO A 74 7.56 -1.97 -10.80
N ALA A 75 7.05 -2.87 -9.96
CA ALA A 75 6.02 -2.52 -8.99
C ALA A 75 6.65 -1.87 -7.76
N ARG A 76 6.80 -0.58 -7.78
CA ARG A 76 7.41 0.18 -6.69
C ARG A 76 6.37 0.81 -5.80
N LEU A 77 6.73 1.03 -4.54
CA LEU A 77 5.85 1.70 -3.58
C LEU A 77 5.67 3.17 -3.97
N GLY A 78 4.45 3.54 -4.30
CA GLY A 78 4.13 4.91 -4.69
C GLY A 78 3.18 5.63 -3.74
N ALA A 79 2.52 4.91 -2.85
CA ALA A 79 1.57 5.48 -1.91
C ALA A 79 1.22 4.48 -0.83
N VAL A 80 0.64 4.95 0.26
CA VAL A 80 -0.04 4.10 1.23
C VAL A 80 -1.47 4.56 1.37
N VAL A 81 -2.34 3.64 1.77
CA VAL A 81 -3.74 3.94 2.07
C VAL A 81 -3.98 3.59 3.52
N CYS A 82 -4.59 4.50 4.26
CA CYS A 82 -5.03 4.23 5.61
C CYS A 82 -6.53 4.02 5.58
N THR A 83 -7.00 2.95 6.22
CA THR A 83 -8.43 2.62 6.27
C THR A 83 -8.92 2.60 7.70
N ALA A 84 -10.17 2.98 7.88
CA ALA A 84 -10.86 2.83 9.16
C ALA A 84 -12.15 2.05 8.90
N ASP A 85 -12.36 0.98 9.67
CA ASP A 85 -13.52 0.12 9.55
C ASP A 85 -14.36 0.26 10.82
N GLY A 86 -15.50 0.94 10.70
CA GLY A 86 -16.36 1.19 11.84
C GLY A 86 -17.02 -0.09 12.36
N GLY A 87 -17.29 -1.05 11.51
CA GLY A 87 -17.90 -2.33 11.90
C GLY A 87 -16.94 -3.21 12.68
N LYS A 88 -15.70 -3.35 12.21
CA LYS A 88 -14.66 -4.11 12.91
C LYS A 88 -14.00 -3.32 14.02
N ARG A 89 -14.16 -2.01 14.03
CA ARG A 89 -13.50 -1.11 14.99
C ARG A 89 -11.98 -1.21 14.90
N ASP A 90 -11.46 -1.24 13.68
CA ASP A 90 -10.02 -1.29 13.44
C ASP A 90 -9.59 -0.25 12.40
N ALA A 91 -8.31 -0.05 12.31
CA ALA A 91 -7.69 0.79 11.30
C ALA A 91 -6.45 0.06 10.78
N GLU A 92 -6.20 0.17 9.49
CA GLU A 92 -5.12 -0.55 8.84
C GLU A 92 -4.39 0.35 7.85
N LEU A 93 -3.20 -0.08 7.49
CA LEU A 93 -2.41 0.54 6.45
C LEU A 93 -2.23 -0.47 5.33
N LYS A 94 -2.38 -0.02 4.08
CA LYS A 94 -2.18 -0.85 2.90
C LYS A 94 -1.17 -0.16 1.98
N LEU A 95 -0.33 -0.94 1.34
CA LEU A 95 0.68 -0.41 0.41
C LEU A 95 0.14 -0.48 -1.01
N LEU A 96 0.48 0.54 -1.82
CA LEU A 96 0.17 0.56 -3.25
C LEU A 96 1.48 0.41 -4.03
N LEU A 97 1.62 -0.71 -4.73
CA LEU A 97 2.81 -1.04 -5.50
C LEU A 97 2.49 -0.99 -7.00
N GLY A 98 3.27 -0.24 -7.77
CA GLY A 98 3.11 -0.20 -9.22
C GLY A 98 1.76 0.33 -9.68
N CYS A 99 1.21 1.31 -8.99
CA CYS A 99 -0.12 1.85 -9.31
C CYS A 99 -0.01 3.12 -10.14
N SER A 100 -0.70 3.12 -11.28
CA SER A 100 -0.93 4.33 -12.04
C SER A 100 -2.00 5.18 -11.34
N ASP A 101 -2.24 6.39 -11.85
CA ASP A 101 -3.33 7.22 -11.32
C ASP A 101 -4.67 6.53 -11.48
N GLU A 102 -4.88 5.83 -12.59
CA GLU A 102 -6.10 5.05 -12.82
C GLU A 102 -6.23 3.89 -11.83
N ASP A 103 -5.14 3.16 -11.58
CA ASP A 103 -5.13 2.08 -10.59
C ASP A 103 -5.50 2.63 -9.22
N THR A 104 -4.87 3.73 -8.84
CA THR A 104 -5.10 4.36 -7.53
C THR A 104 -6.55 4.79 -7.37
N ALA A 105 -7.13 5.41 -8.40
CA ALA A 105 -8.52 5.84 -8.37
C ALA A 105 -9.47 4.65 -8.21
N ALA A 106 -9.21 3.55 -8.93
CA ALA A 106 -10.03 2.35 -8.85
C ALA A 106 -9.95 1.71 -7.46
N ILE A 107 -8.75 1.65 -6.89
CA ILE A 107 -8.54 1.10 -5.55
C ILE A 107 -9.26 1.93 -4.50
N MET A 108 -9.13 3.26 -4.57
CA MET A 108 -9.78 4.14 -3.60
C MET A 108 -11.31 4.05 -3.70
N ALA A 109 -11.85 3.98 -4.92
CA ALA A 109 -13.28 3.80 -5.12
C ALA A 109 -13.76 2.48 -4.54
N PHE A 110 -13.00 1.40 -4.76
CA PHE A 110 -13.33 0.08 -4.21
C PHE A 110 -13.33 0.11 -2.68
N LEU A 111 -12.28 0.61 -2.07
CA LEU A 111 -12.18 0.62 -0.59
C LEU A 111 -13.30 1.44 0.04
N ASN A 112 -13.66 2.57 -0.55
CA ASN A 112 -14.73 3.41 -0.02
C ASN A 112 -16.13 2.86 -0.34
N SER A 113 -16.24 1.84 -1.20
CA SER A 113 -17.51 1.21 -1.53
C SER A 113 -17.81 -0.04 -0.69
N VAL A 114 -16.81 -0.60 0.01
CA VAL A 114 -16.98 -1.83 0.79
C VAL A 114 -17.12 -1.56 2.28
N ASP A 115 -17.72 -0.44 2.62
CA ASP A 115 -18.00 -0.06 4.01
C ASP A 115 -16.73 0.26 4.82
N LEU A 116 -15.72 0.72 4.15
CA LEU A 116 -14.51 1.26 4.76
C LEU A 116 -14.45 2.76 4.51
N ALA A 117 -13.69 3.46 5.33
CA ALA A 117 -13.30 4.83 5.04
C ALA A 117 -11.80 4.84 4.78
N ALA A 118 -11.41 5.25 3.59
CA ALA A 118 -10.01 5.16 3.15
C ALA A 118 -9.50 6.54 2.71
N ILE A 119 -8.27 6.84 3.13
CA ILE A 119 -7.55 8.02 2.66
C ILE A 119 -6.25 7.60 2.00
N LEU A 120 -5.83 8.36 1.00
CA LEU A 120 -4.60 8.12 0.26
C LEU A 120 -3.49 9.04 0.76
N ILE A 121 -2.32 8.48 0.97
CA ILE A 121 -1.11 9.23 1.29
C ILE A 121 -0.11 8.95 0.18
N PRO A 122 0.02 9.86 -0.80
CA PRO A 122 0.99 9.66 -1.88
C PRO A 122 2.42 9.79 -1.36
N ARG A 123 3.33 9.01 -1.94
CA ARG A 123 4.75 9.20 -1.68
C ARG A 123 5.17 10.54 -2.25
N PRO A 124 5.89 11.38 -1.49
CA PRO A 124 6.31 12.67 -2.02
C PRO A 124 7.19 12.53 -3.26
N ALA A 125 7.03 13.41 -4.23
CA ALA A 125 7.86 13.41 -5.44
C ALA A 125 9.34 13.65 -5.12
N SER A 126 9.62 14.31 -4.01
CA SER A 126 10.99 14.55 -3.54
C SER A 126 11.65 13.29 -2.96
N ASP A 127 10.92 12.20 -2.82
CA ASP A 127 11.41 10.96 -2.24
C ASP A 127 10.92 9.79 -3.11
N PRO A 128 11.44 9.67 -4.33
CA PRO A 128 10.99 8.61 -5.23
C PRO A 128 11.43 7.24 -4.74
N ALA A 129 10.69 6.21 -5.14
CA ALA A 129 11.05 4.84 -4.85
C ALA A 129 12.39 4.49 -5.48
N PRO A 130 13.16 3.57 -4.90
CA PRO A 130 14.45 3.18 -5.44
C PRO A 130 14.31 2.48 -6.79
N ALA A 131 15.42 2.36 -7.50
CA ALA A 131 15.47 1.61 -8.75
C ALA A 131 15.11 0.15 -8.48
N ASP A 132 14.69 -0.54 -9.56
CA ASP A 132 14.38 -1.96 -9.48
C ASP A 132 15.58 -2.73 -8.91
N PRO A 133 15.40 -3.52 -7.85
CA PRO A 133 16.49 -4.31 -7.27
C PRO A 133 17.18 -5.22 -8.27
N SER A 134 16.45 -5.76 -9.24
CA SER A 134 17.07 -6.64 -10.24
C SER A 134 18.01 -5.86 -11.17
N ALA A 135 17.74 -4.59 -11.44
CA ALA A 135 18.63 -3.76 -12.21
C ALA A 135 19.88 -3.37 -11.40
N ALA A 136 19.70 -3.13 -10.10
CA ALA A 136 20.82 -2.79 -9.23
C ALA A 136 21.82 -3.94 -9.11
N ASP A 137 21.34 -5.18 -9.11
CA ASP A 137 22.20 -6.34 -8.99
C ASP A 137 23.08 -6.58 -10.21
N GLN A 138 22.82 -5.90 -11.28
CA GLN A 138 23.57 -6.07 -12.52
C GLN A 138 24.69 -5.07 -12.69
N SER A 139 24.85 -4.18 -11.77
CA SER A 139 25.88 -3.15 -11.87
C SER A 139 27.23 -3.59 -11.33
#